data_8c2f2b53cd45c6b74f19cff568d9905f
#
_entry.id   8c2f2b53cd45c6b74f19cff568d9905f
#
_cell.length_a   1.000
_cell.length_b   1.000
_cell.length_c   1.000
_cell.angle_alpha   90.00
_cell.angle_beta   90.00
_cell.angle_gamma   90.00
#
_symmetry.space_group_name_H-M   'P 1'
#
loop_
_entity.id
_entity.type
_entity.pdbx_description
1 polymer ?
#
loop_
_entity_poly.entity_id
_entity_poly.type
_entity_poly.pdbx_seq_one_letter_code
_entity_poly.pdbx_strand_id
1 'polypeptide(L)'
;MAFDIDMIRQVYQNLSSRITAARKLTGRPLTLTEKILYSHLAESLPKQPFGRGASYVDFNPDRVAMQDATAQMALLQFMQAGRSKVAVPSTVHCDHLIQIGRAHV
;
A
#
# COMPACT_ATOMS: atom_id res chain seq x y z
N MET A 1 7.74 -15.26 0.68
CA MET A 1 7.99 -15.00 -0.74
C MET A 1 7.55 -13.59 -1.09
N ALA A 2 8.34 -12.85 -1.85
CA ALA A 2 8.00 -11.47 -2.21
C ALA A 2 6.84 -11.38 -3.21
N PHE A 3 6.52 -12.48 -3.90
CA PHE A 3 5.41 -12.58 -4.82
C PHE A 3 4.38 -13.58 -4.32
N ASP A 4 3.17 -13.10 -4.16
CA ASP A 4 1.99 -13.93 -3.95
C ASP A 4 1.00 -13.61 -5.07
N ILE A 5 0.96 -14.48 -6.08
CA ILE A 5 0.14 -14.26 -7.28
C ILE A 5 -1.35 -14.25 -6.92
N ASP A 6 -1.77 -15.09 -5.98
CA ASP A 6 -3.18 -15.15 -5.59
C ASP A 6 -3.61 -13.86 -4.88
N MET A 7 -2.75 -13.31 -4.02
CA MET A 7 -3.00 -12.02 -3.38
C MET A 7 -3.10 -10.90 -4.43
N ILE A 8 -2.17 -10.87 -5.39
CA ILE A 8 -2.17 -9.87 -6.45
C ILE A 8 -3.46 -9.97 -7.28
N ARG A 9 -3.87 -11.19 -7.63
CA ARG A 9 -5.13 -11.41 -8.35
C ARG A 9 -6.33 -10.90 -7.58
N GLN A 10 -6.39 -11.15 -6.28
CA GLN A 10 -7.48 -10.67 -5.43
C GLN A 10 -7.52 -9.14 -5.38
N VAL A 11 -6.39 -8.47 -5.29
CA VAL A 11 -6.32 -7.01 -5.32
C VAL A 11 -6.92 -6.49 -6.63
N TYR A 12 -6.53 -7.04 -7.77
CA TYR A 12 -7.05 -6.60 -9.06
C TYR A 12 -8.52 -6.95 -9.25
N GLN A 13 -8.98 -8.10 -8.79
CA GLN A 13 -10.38 -8.50 -8.89
C GLN A 13 -11.30 -7.57 -8.10
N ASN A 14 -10.86 -7.14 -6.92
CA ASN A 14 -11.66 -6.28 -6.05
C ASN A 14 -11.57 -4.81 -6.41
N LEU A 15 -10.56 -4.41 -7.18
CA LEU A 15 -10.27 -3.02 -7.50
C LEU A 15 -11.44 -2.32 -8.18
N SER A 16 -11.99 -2.94 -9.21
CA SER A 16 -13.07 -2.36 -10.02
C SER A 16 -14.33 -2.11 -9.20
N SER A 17 -14.76 -3.09 -8.42
CA SER A 17 -15.97 -2.96 -7.58
C SER A 17 -15.80 -1.90 -6.49
N ARG A 18 -14.64 -1.84 -5.87
CA ARG A 18 -14.34 -0.84 -4.83
C ARG A 18 -14.29 0.57 -5.41
N ILE A 19 -13.71 0.74 -6.59
CA ILE A 19 -13.66 2.03 -7.28
C ILE A 19 -15.06 2.49 -7.67
N THR A 20 -15.89 1.59 -8.19
CA THR A 20 -17.27 1.90 -8.55
C THR A 20 -18.06 2.36 -7.34
N ALA A 21 -17.95 1.67 -6.22
CA ALA A 21 -18.59 2.05 -4.98
C ALA A 21 -18.12 3.41 -4.46
N ALA A 22 -16.82 3.68 -4.55
CA ALA A 22 -16.24 4.96 -4.15
C ALA A 22 -16.72 6.12 -5.02
N ARG A 23 -16.86 5.92 -6.33
CA ARG A 23 -17.42 6.93 -7.23
C ARG A 23 -18.86 7.29 -6.85
N LYS A 24 -19.66 6.30 -6.49
CA LYS A 24 -21.03 6.54 -6.03
C LYS A 24 -21.05 7.34 -4.72
N LEU A 25 -20.14 7.02 -3.81
CA LEU A 25 -20.02 7.72 -2.53
C LEU A 25 -19.63 9.19 -2.71
N THR A 26 -18.62 9.45 -3.53
CA THR A 26 -18.11 10.81 -3.73
C THR A 26 -18.93 11.63 -4.73
N GLY A 27 -19.68 10.96 -5.60
CA GLY A 27 -20.48 11.61 -6.65
C GLY A 27 -19.67 12.31 -7.73
N ARG A 28 -18.39 11.98 -7.87
CA ARG A 28 -17.48 12.59 -8.86
C ARG A 28 -16.46 11.57 -9.37
N PRO A 29 -15.79 11.86 -10.51
CA PRO A 29 -14.67 11.06 -10.95
C PRO A 29 -13.54 11.11 -9.92
N LEU A 30 -12.77 10.03 -9.84
CA LEU A 30 -11.65 9.90 -8.92
C LEU A 30 -10.32 10.00 -9.67
N THR A 31 -9.33 10.61 -9.00
CA THR A 31 -7.95 10.55 -9.48
C THR A 31 -7.38 9.15 -9.27
N LEU A 32 -6.25 8.84 -9.92
CA LEU A 32 -5.59 7.55 -9.73
C LEU A 32 -5.23 7.31 -8.26
N THR A 33 -4.71 8.32 -7.58
CA THR A 33 -4.36 8.24 -6.16
C THR A 33 -5.59 7.92 -5.32
N GLU A 34 -6.69 8.60 -5.55
CA GLU A 34 -7.94 8.33 -4.83
C GLU A 34 -8.46 6.92 -5.10
N LYS A 35 -8.37 6.43 -6.32
CA LYS A 35 -8.75 5.06 -6.67
C LYS A 35 -7.95 4.03 -5.89
N ILE A 36 -6.65 4.22 -5.81
CA ILE A 36 -5.76 3.32 -5.07
C ILE A 36 -6.11 3.36 -3.58
N LEU A 37 -6.25 4.53 -3.00
CA LEU A 37 -6.55 4.68 -1.57
C LEU A 37 -7.90 4.08 -1.21
N TYR A 38 -8.96 4.38 -1.95
CA TYR A 38 -10.28 3.81 -1.68
C TYR A 38 -10.33 2.29 -1.87
N SER A 39 -9.50 1.75 -2.77
CA SER A 39 -9.44 0.29 -2.97
C SER A 39 -8.74 -0.44 -1.83
N HIS A 40 -8.00 0.25 -0.97
CA HIS A 40 -7.23 -0.33 0.14
C HIS A 40 -7.78 0.03 1.52
N LEU A 41 -9.03 0.45 1.60
CA LEU A 41 -9.64 0.74 2.91
C LEU A 41 -9.69 -0.51 3.78
N ALA A 42 -9.35 -0.36 5.06
CA ALA A 42 -9.38 -1.44 6.04
C ALA A 42 -10.81 -1.89 6.36
N GLU A 43 -11.73 -0.93 6.35
CA GLU A 43 -13.13 -1.16 6.65
C GLU A 43 -13.99 -0.94 5.41
N SER A 44 -15.28 -1.23 5.53
CA SER A 44 -16.23 -0.91 4.48
C SER A 44 -16.33 0.59 4.24
N LEU A 45 -16.85 0.98 3.07
CA LEU A 45 -17.01 2.39 2.74
C LEU A 45 -17.84 3.12 3.80
N PRO A 46 -17.45 4.35 4.17
CA PRO A 46 -18.25 5.18 5.07
C PRO A 46 -19.53 5.65 4.37
N LYS A 47 -20.47 6.16 5.15
CA LYS A 47 -21.72 6.71 4.62
C LYS A 47 -21.51 8.06 3.93
N GLN A 48 -20.47 8.79 4.30
CA GLN A 48 -20.13 10.11 3.75
C GLN A 48 -18.69 10.10 3.26
N PRO A 49 -18.34 10.89 2.22
CA PRO A 49 -16.96 11.01 1.78
C PRO A 49 -16.05 11.50 2.89
N PHE A 50 -14.80 11.07 2.85
CA PHE A 50 -13.80 11.55 3.80
C PHE A 50 -13.51 13.04 3.58
N GLY A 51 -13.45 13.79 4.68
CA GLY A 51 -13.09 15.19 4.66
C GLY A 51 -11.59 15.39 4.57
N ARG A 52 -11.15 16.17 3.60
CA ARG A 52 -9.72 16.46 3.39
C ARG A 52 -9.16 17.22 4.58
N GLY A 53 -8.09 16.69 5.17
CA GLY A 53 -7.46 17.29 6.34
C GLY A 53 -8.21 17.15 7.65
N ALA A 54 -9.38 16.48 7.64
CA ALA A 54 -10.24 16.36 8.83
C ALA A 54 -10.51 14.90 9.21
N SER A 55 -10.57 13.98 8.25
CA SER A 55 -10.89 12.58 8.50
C SER A 55 -9.65 11.75 8.71
N TYR A 56 -9.73 10.77 9.61
CA TYR A 56 -8.75 9.72 9.79
C TYR A 56 -9.21 8.47 9.07
N VAL A 57 -8.29 7.79 8.42
CA VAL A 57 -8.61 6.62 7.59
C VAL A 57 -7.61 5.52 7.83
N ASP A 58 -8.09 4.31 8.02
CA ASP A 58 -7.25 3.13 8.13
C ASP A 58 -7.21 2.38 6.80
N PHE A 59 -6.02 1.96 6.41
CA PHE A 59 -5.80 1.23 5.16
C PHE A 59 -5.21 -0.15 5.44
N ASN A 60 -5.55 -1.11 4.59
CA ASN A 60 -4.88 -2.40 4.53
C ASN A 60 -3.91 -2.41 3.36
N PRO A 61 -2.61 -2.31 3.61
CA PRO A 61 -1.64 -2.43 2.53
C PRO A 61 -1.60 -3.87 2.01
N ASP A 62 -1.29 -4.01 0.74
CA ASP A 62 -1.06 -5.31 0.12
C ASP A 62 0.42 -5.61 -0.07
N ARG A 63 1.27 -4.62 0.09
CA ARG A 63 2.72 -4.72 -0.03
C ARG A 63 3.40 -3.54 0.66
N VAL A 64 4.59 -3.76 1.17
CA VAL A 64 5.46 -2.71 1.70
C VAL A 64 6.74 -2.66 0.88
N ALA A 65 7.05 -1.49 0.35
CA ALA A 65 8.31 -1.22 -0.31
C ALA A 65 9.07 -0.17 0.50
N MET A 66 10.29 -0.49 0.88
CA MET A 66 11.11 0.37 1.73
C MET A 66 12.34 0.85 0.98
N GLN A 67 12.74 2.07 1.28
CA GLN A 67 14.01 2.60 0.88
C GLN A 67 15.10 2.05 1.81
N ASP A 68 16.33 1.91 1.32
CA ASP A 68 17.43 1.35 2.12
C ASP A 68 17.71 2.13 3.40
N ALA A 69 17.69 3.46 3.34
CA ALA A 69 17.97 4.30 4.50
C ALA A 69 16.95 4.14 5.63
N THR A 70 15.68 3.97 5.30
CA THR A 70 14.60 3.82 6.28
C THR A 70 14.34 2.37 6.66
N ALA A 71 14.72 1.42 5.82
CA ALA A 71 14.51 0.00 6.05
C ALA A 71 15.26 -0.50 7.30
N GLN A 72 16.43 0.01 7.57
CA GLN A 72 17.22 -0.39 8.75
C GLN A 72 16.46 -0.14 10.02
N MET A 73 15.87 1.04 10.18
CA MET A 73 15.08 1.37 11.38
C MET A 73 13.80 0.57 11.44
N ALA A 74 13.11 0.41 10.31
CA ALA A 74 11.88 -0.36 10.26
C ALA A 74 12.11 -1.83 10.62
N LEU A 75 13.16 -2.44 10.11
CA LEU A 75 13.52 -3.82 10.42
C LEU A 75 13.95 -3.99 11.87
N LEU A 76 14.69 -3.03 12.41
CA LEU A 76 15.08 -3.05 13.83
C LEU A 76 13.85 -2.99 14.73
N GLN A 77 12.91 -2.10 14.44
CA GLN A 77 11.66 -1.99 15.19
C GLN A 77 10.82 -3.27 15.09
N PHE A 78 10.78 -3.89 13.92
CA PHE A 78 10.11 -5.17 13.73
C PHE A 78 10.73 -6.27 14.60
N MET A 79 12.03 -6.34 14.65
CA MET A 79 12.74 -7.32 15.49
C MET A 79 12.48 -7.06 16.97
N GLN A 80 12.48 -5.79 17.39
CA GLN A 80 12.20 -5.42 18.78
C GLN A 80 10.76 -5.71 19.18
N ALA A 81 9.84 -5.68 18.23
CA ALA A 81 8.45 -6.05 18.48
C ALA A 81 8.24 -7.55 18.71
N GLY A 82 9.27 -8.37 18.46
CA GLY A 82 9.23 -9.81 18.73
C GLY A 82 8.38 -10.62 17.78
N ARG A 83 8.04 -10.07 16.63
CA ARG A 83 7.24 -10.78 15.64
C ARG A 83 8.13 -11.60 14.72
N SER A 84 7.65 -12.78 14.36
CA SER A 84 8.40 -13.72 13.51
C SER A 84 8.09 -13.57 12.03
N LYS A 85 6.95 -12.96 11.68
CA LYS A 85 6.49 -12.83 10.29
C LYS A 85 5.89 -11.46 10.06
N VAL A 86 6.07 -10.97 8.84
CA VAL A 86 5.41 -9.75 8.37
C VAL A 86 3.98 -10.05 7.92
N ALA A 87 3.12 -9.04 8.00
CA ALA A 87 1.71 -9.18 7.60
C ALA A 87 1.53 -9.24 6.08
N VAL A 88 2.40 -8.57 5.34
CA VAL A 88 2.34 -8.49 3.87
C VAL A 88 3.75 -8.60 3.29
N PRO A 89 3.90 -8.99 2.01
CA PRO A 89 5.21 -9.03 1.37
C PRO A 89 5.92 -7.68 1.46
N SER A 90 7.20 -7.72 1.83
CA SER A 90 8.00 -6.52 2.06
C SER A 90 9.30 -6.61 1.30
N THR A 91 9.70 -5.51 0.66
CA THR A 91 10.94 -5.43 -0.11
C THR A 91 11.72 -4.17 0.24
N VAL A 92 13.04 -4.26 0.11
CA VAL A 92 13.95 -3.13 0.30
C VAL A 92 14.56 -2.78 -1.05
N HIS A 93 14.53 -1.52 -1.40
CA HIS A 93 15.05 -1.00 -2.67
C HIS A 93 16.19 -0.05 -2.39
N CYS A 94 17.37 -0.43 -2.86
CA CYS A 94 18.60 0.36 -2.75
C CYS A 94 18.86 1.00 -4.10
N ASP A 95 18.73 2.32 -4.19
CA ASP A 95 18.86 3.05 -5.44
C ASP A 95 20.07 3.98 -5.47
N HIS A 96 20.85 4.01 -4.40
CA HIS A 96 22.05 4.83 -4.34
C HIS A 96 23.21 4.19 -5.09
N LEU A 97 24.03 5.03 -5.68
CA LEU A 97 25.24 4.57 -6.39
C LEU A 97 24.93 3.59 -7.53
N ILE A 98 23.84 3.82 -8.20
CA ILE A 98 23.45 3.03 -9.38
C ILE A 98 23.84 3.81 -10.62
N GLN A 99 24.65 3.19 -11.47
CA GLN A 99 24.87 3.67 -12.82
C GLN A 99 23.68 3.21 -13.69
N ILE A 100 23.34 3.99 -14.70
CA ILE A 100 22.18 3.69 -15.55
C ILE A 100 22.27 2.25 -16.05
N GLY A 101 21.32 1.42 -15.64
CA GLY A 101 21.24 0.01 -16.03
C GLY A 101 22.20 -0.93 -15.32
N ARG A 102 22.99 -0.45 -14.35
CA ARG A 102 23.85 -1.33 -13.54
C ARG A 102 24.18 -0.72 -12.20
N ALA A 103 24.41 -1.61 -11.25
CA ALA A 103 24.94 -1.20 -9.97
C ALA A 103 26.38 -0.70 -10.12
N HIS A 104 26.78 0.25 -9.30
CA HIS A 104 28.17 0.65 -9.22
C HIS A 104 29.01 -0.47 -8.65
N VAL A 105 30.14 -0.59 -9.21
CA VAL A 105 31.13 -1.60 -8.81
C VAL A 105 32.29 -0.90 -8.14
#